data_134d5eea928deabef136a1543a4537b9
#
_entry.id   134d5eea928deabef136a1543a4537b9
#
_cell.length_a   1.000
_cell.length_b   1.000
_cell.length_c   1.000
_cell.angle_alpha   90.00
_cell.angle_beta   90.00
_cell.angle_gamma   90.00
#
_symmetry.space_group_name_H-M   'P 1'
#
loop_
_entity.id
_entity.type
_entity.pdbx_description
1 polymer ?
#
loop_
_entity_poly.entity_id
_entity_poly.type
_entity_poly.pdbx_seq_one_letter_code
_entity_poly.pdbx_strand_id
1 'polypeptide(L)'
;TNTAVGYDALVAATGASNTAMGSDAGGSVTSGSNNMFLGFHAGLSGSPGGAITTGSNEIVLGDENITEAHVQVDWTVASDQRDKTDFTALDLGLDFVKALAPVTYKWDKRSKYGDKTSEGYDLNAQTPDGTHKEDWLDIGFKAQEVEALEIAAGYNKSSKTNLVSSHTGDGKQMGLQYSKFVPILVKAIQEQQTLIESLTARITTLEG
;
A
#
# COMPACT_ATOMS: atom_id res chain seq x y z
N THR A 1 24.18 6.91 14.09
CA THR A 1 24.44 7.93 13.04
C THR A 1 23.22 8.09 12.16
N ASN A 2 22.80 9.34 11.94
CA ASN A 2 21.71 9.71 11.02
C ASN A 2 22.23 10.76 10.04
N THR A 3 21.61 10.84 8.85
CA THR A 3 21.84 11.92 7.88
C THR A 3 20.55 12.72 7.74
N ALA A 4 20.61 14.02 8.03
CA ALA A 4 19.46 14.90 7.95
C ALA A 4 19.82 16.20 7.19
N VAL A 5 19.01 16.54 6.20
CA VAL A 5 19.14 17.76 5.41
C VAL A 5 17.78 18.43 5.26
N GLY A 6 17.58 19.54 5.91
CA GLY A 6 16.33 20.32 5.90
C GLY A 6 15.94 20.79 7.30
N TYR A 7 15.03 21.77 7.34
CA TYR A 7 14.48 22.27 8.60
C TYR A 7 13.76 21.12 9.33
N ASP A 8 14.06 20.91 10.62
CA ASP A 8 13.48 19.89 11.49
C ASP A 8 13.52 18.44 10.94
N ALA A 9 14.39 18.16 9.95
CA ALA A 9 14.60 16.80 9.48
C ALA A 9 15.16 15.92 10.61
N LEU A 10 14.46 14.79 10.93
CA LEU A 10 14.80 13.87 12.03
C LEU A 10 14.92 14.54 13.42
N VAL A 11 14.21 15.63 13.66
CA VAL A 11 14.35 16.46 14.87
C VAL A 11 14.22 15.68 16.19
N ALA A 12 13.39 14.64 16.23
CA ALA A 12 13.14 13.83 17.43
C ALA A 12 13.82 12.45 17.39
N ALA A 13 14.61 12.15 16.35
CA ALA A 13 15.12 10.80 16.13
C ALA A 13 16.22 10.39 17.11
N THR A 14 15.96 9.39 17.92
CA THR A 14 16.92 8.69 18.78
C THR A 14 17.45 7.40 18.16
N GLY A 15 16.70 6.81 17.20
CA GLY A 15 17.14 5.68 16.38
C GLY A 15 18.30 6.03 15.47
N ALA A 16 18.92 5.04 14.85
CA ALA A 16 20.12 5.19 14.04
C ALA A 16 19.91 4.82 12.58
N SER A 17 20.87 5.21 11.72
CA SER A 17 20.90 4.85 10.30
C SER A 17 19.71 5.39 9.49
N ASN A 18 19.05 6.45 9.97
CA ASN A 18 18.00 7.12 9.22
C ASN A 18 18.62 8.16 8.27
N THR A 19 18.02 8.29 7.09
CA THR A 19 18.37 9.32 6.10
C THR A 19 17.10 10.15 5.81
N ALA A 20 17.18 11.46 5.99
CA ALA A 20 16.08 12.37 5.68
C ALA A 20 16.57 13.58 4.88
N MET A 21 15.84 13.92 3.83
CA MET A 21 16.12 15.08 2.98
C MET A 21 14.81 15.79 2.64
N GLY A 22 14.63 16.98 3.19
CA GLY A 22 13.45 17.81 3.06
C GLY A 22 13.05 18.44 4.40
N SER A 23 12.28 19.54 4.37
CA SER A 23 11.75 20.11 5.61
C SER A 23 10.83 19.09 6.28
N ASP A 24 10.98 18.90 7.58
CA ASP A 24 10.24 17.96 8.43
C ASP A 24 10.30 16.48 7.96
N ALA A 25 11.20 16.15 7.06
CA ALA A 25 11.38 14.77 6.63
C ALA A 25 11.78 13.88 7.80
N GLY A 26 11.00 12.83 8.07
CA GLY A 26 11.19 11.96 9.24
C GLY A 26 10.97 12.65 10.59
N GLY A 27 10.32 13.81 10.63
CA GLY A 27 10.11 14.59 11.87
C GLY A 27 9.32 13.85 12.95
N SER A 28 8.53 12.84 12.59
CA SER A 28 7.83 11.96 13.54
C SER A 28 8.70 10.85 14.12
N VAL A 29 9.88 10.58 13.55
CA VAL A 29 10.72 9.45 13.99
C VAL A 29 11.23 9.67 15.40
N THR A 30 11.02 8.67 16.25
CA THR A 30 11.61 8.62 17.59
C THR A 30 12.68 7.52 17.64
N SER A 31 12.31 6.27 17.92
CA SER A 31 13.25 5.14 18.04
C SER A 31 13.44 4.33 16.75
N GLY A 32 12.69 4.63 15.69
CA GLY A 32 12.83 3.95 14.39
C GLY A 32 14.24 4.07 13.81
N SER A 33 14.70 3.03 13.13
CA SER A 33 16.06 2.94 12.57
C SER A 33 16.03 2.44 11.13
N ASN A 34 17.09 2.79 10.37
CA ASN A 34 17.27 2.35 8.98
C ASN A 34 16.10 2.76 8.07
N ASN A 35 15.61 4.00 8.22
CA ASN A 35 14.55 4.55 7.39
C ASN A 35 15.10 5.60 6.41
N MET A 36 14.44 5.75 5.27
CA MET A 36 14.72 6.78 4.28
C MET A 36 13.48 7.65 4.04
N PHE A 37 13.63 8.97 4.22
CA PHE A 37 12.58 9.96 4.02
C PHE A 37 13.06 11.00 3.00
N LEU A 38 12.43 11.06 1.84
CA LEU A 38 12.79 12.00 0.79
C LEU A 38 11.58 12.87 0.42
N GLY A 39 11.72 14.17 0.58
CA GLY A 39 10.72 15.16 0.28
C GLY A 39 10.13 15.83 1.52
N PHE A 40 9.44 16.94 1.28
CA PHE A 40 8.72 17.70 2.31
C PHE A 40 7.73 16.79 3.05
N HIS A 41 7.74 16.83 4.39
CA HIS A 41 6.85 16.08 5.28
C HIS A 41 6.84 14.54 5.10
N ALA A 42 7.82 13.96 4.39
CA ALA A 42 7.90 12.52 4.22
C ALA A 42 7.98 11.81 5.58
N GLY A 43 7.08 10.84 5.85
CA GLY A 43 6.99 10.11 7.12
C GLY A 43 6.23 10.82 8.23
N LEU A 44 5.53 11.91 7.93
CA LEU A 44 4.55 12.53 8.82
C LEU A 44 3.13 11.97 8.61
N SER A 45 2.22 12.31 9.51
CA SER A 45 0.80 11.95 9.39
C SER A 45 0.22 12.47 8.08
N GLY A 46 -0.41 11.59 7.29
CA GLY A 46 -0.97 11.91 5.98
C GLY A 46 -0.03 11.62 4.81
N SER A 47 1.28 11.49 5.03
CA SER A 47 2.21 11.05 3.98
C SER A 47 1.97 9.58 3.60
N PRO A 48 2.46 9.10 2.44
CA PRO A 48 2.51 7.67 2.16
C PRO A 48 3.23 6.92 3.29
N GLY A 49 2.63 5.85 3.82
CA GLY A 49 3.15 5.13 4.98
C GLY A 49 2.68 5.67 6.34
N GLY A 50 2.09 6.88 6.40
CA GLY A 50 1.65 7.51 7.63
C GLY A 50 2.79 8.08 8.48
N ALA A 51 2.53 8.35 9.75
CA ALA A 51 3.56 8.80 10.69
C ALA A 51 4.46 7.62 11.10
N ILE A 52 5.71 7.67 10.67
CA ILE A 52 6.73 6.69 11.07
C ILE A 52 7.38 7.18 12.37
N THR A 53 7.04 6.54 13.48
CA THR A 53 7.57 6.91 14.82
C THR A 53 8.62 5.91 15.30
N THR A 54 8.26 4.64 15.42
CA THR A 54 9.11 3.54 15.89
C THR A 54 9.39 2.50 14.80
N GLY A 55 8.72 2.63 13.63
CA GLY A 55 8.94 1.78 12.46
C GLY A 55 10.38 1.84 11.98
N SER A 56 10.87 0.74 11.43
CA SER A 56 12.23 0.60 10.93
C SER A 56 12.25 -0.09 9.58
N ASN A 57 13.29 0.18 8.78
CA ASN A 57 13.48 -0.40 7.44
C ASN A 57 12.42 0.06 6.42
N GLU A 58 12.01 1.31 6.48
CA GLU A 58 10.99 1.88 5.62
C GLU A 58 11.55 2.97 4.70
N ILE A 59 10.97 3.09 3.50
CA ILE A 59 11.25 4.16 2.55
C ILE A 59 9.96 4.94 2.32
N VAL A 60 10.00 6.25 2.55
CA VAL A 60 8.88 7.17 2.29
C VAL A 60 9.32 8.24 1.30
N LEU A 61 8.59 8.38 0.21
CA LEU A 61 8.86 9.36 -0.85
C LEU A 61 7.72 10.38 -0.90
N GLY A 62 8.02 11.61 -0.51
CA GLY A 62 7.08 12.73 -0.51
C GLY A 62 5.98 12.67 0.54
N ASP A 63 5.04 13.57 0.40
CA ASP A 63 3.85 13.73 1.23
C ASP A 63 2.56 13.47 0.43
N GLU A 64 1.42 13.77 1.02
CA GLU A 64 0.10 13.62 0.37
C GLU A 64 -0.14 14.55 -0.82
N ASN A 65 0.74 15.52 -1.07
CA ASN A 65 0.63 16.45 -2.20
C ASN A 65 1.25 15.91 -3.48
N ILE A 66 2.06 14.85 -3.39
CA ILE A 66 2.65 14.23 -4.59
C ILE A 66 1.51 13.60 -5.42
N THR A 67 1.47 13.98 -6.70
CA THR A 67 0.46 13.52 -7.65
C THR A 67 1.01 12.56 -8.70
N GLU A 68 2.32 12.64 -8.98
CA GLU A 68 2.96 11.83 -10.01
C GLU A 68 4.36 11.39 -9.58
N ALA A 69 4.74 10.18 -9.96
CA ALA A 69 6.10 9.66 -9.80
C ALA A 69 6.64 9.23 -11.17
N HIS A 70 7.65 9.92 -11.67
CA HIS A 70 8.26 9.61 -12.95
C HIS A 70 9.54 8.82 -12.77
N VAL A 71 9.58 7.61 -13.29
CA VAL A 71 10.73 6.71 -13.30
C VAL A 71 10.94 6.21 -14.72
N GLN A 72 12.16 6.28 -15.23
CA GLN A 72 12.47 5.90 -16.63
C GLN A 72 12.34 4.38 -16.86
N VAL A 73 12.47 3.57 -15.83
CA VAL A 73 12.47 2.11 -15.90
C VAL A 73 11.64 1.52 -14.78
N ASP A 74 11.20 0.28 -14.94
CA ASP A 74 10.47 -0.45 -13.90
C ASP A 74 11.33 -0.73 -12.67
N TRP A 75 10.67 -0.86 -11.51
CA TRP A 75 11.29 -1.33 -10.29
C TRP A 75 11.58 -2.83 -10.37
N THR A 76 12.84 -3.21 -10.17
CA THR A 76 13.20 -4.62 -10.03
C THR A 76 13.01 -5.06 -8.58
N VAL A 77 12.04 -5.92 -8.33
CA VAL A 77 11.79 -6.51 -7.01
C VAL A 77 12.59 -7.81 -6.89
N ALA A 78 13.40 -7.93 -5.84
CA ALA A 78 14.14 -9.16 -5.55
C ALA A 78 13.21 -10.37 -5.44
N SER A 79 13.53 -11.45 -6.14
CA SER A 79 12.67 -12.64 -6.23
C SER A 79 13.44 -13.95 -6.38
N ASP A 80 14.70 -14.00 -5.97
CA ASP A 80 15.49 -15.23 -6.04
C ASP A 80 14.86 -16.33 -5.18
N GLN A 81 14.70 -17.52 -5.74
CA GLN A 81 14.16 -18.67 -5.02
C GLN A 81 14.97 -19.06 -3.80
N ARG A 82 16.29 -18.85 -3.84
CA ARG A 82 17.22 -19.20 -2.74
C ARG A 82 16.99 -18.33 -1.49
N ASP A 83 16.37 -17.16 -1.64
CA ASP A 83 16.05 -16.22 -0.56
C ASP A 83 14.63 -16.41 -0.03
N LYS A 84 13.95 -17.47 -0.43
CA LYS A 84 12.56 -17.77 -0.06
C LYS A 84 12.44 -19.19 0.50
N THR A 85 11.45 -19.39 1.36
CA THR A 85 11.16 -20.70 1.97
C THR A 85 9.64 -20.92 2.06
N ASP A 86 9.22 -22.09 2.51
CA ASP A 86 7.84 -22.45 2.83
C ASP A 86 6.87 -22.22 1.64
N PHE A 87 7.26 -22.66 0.46
CA PHE A 87 6.45 -22.54 -0.75
C PHE A 87 5.17 -23.36 -0.63
N THR A 88 4.03 -22.68 -0.76
CA THR A 88 2.71 -23.30 -0.88
C THR A 88 2.01 -22.80 -2.12
N ALA A 89 1.10 -23.60 -2.69
CA ALA A 89 0.29 -23.14 -3.81
C ALA A 89 -0.60 -21.97 -3.38
N LEU A 90 -0.67 -20.93 -4.22
CA LEU A 90 -1.58 -19.81 -3.99
C LEU A 90 -3.03 -20.30 -4.11
N ASP A 91 -3.85 -19.99 -3.12
CA ASP A 91 -5.28 -20.34 -3.06
C ASP A 91 -6.21 -19.19 -3.49
N LEU A 92 -5.71 -17.95 -3.53
CA LEU A 92 -6.43 -16.82 -4.11
C LEU A 92 -6.40 -16.90 -5.64
N GLY A 93 -7.51 -17.28 -6.25
CA GLY A 93 -7.65 -17.48 -7.68
C GLY A 93 -8.91 -16.83 -8.25
N LEU A 94 -9.62 -17.57 -9.11
CA LEU A 94 -10.75 -17.07 -9.88
C LEU A 94 -11.88 -16.51 -9.00
N ASP A 95 -12.22 -17.17 -7.90
CA ASP A 95 -13.32 -16.72 -7.05
C ASP A 95 -12.97 -15.44 -6.31
N PHE A 96 -11.73 -15.27 -5.87
CA PHE A 96 -11.25 -14.02 -5.31
C PHE A 96 -11.34 -12.89 -6.34
N VAL A 97 -10.85 -13.10 -7.56
CA VAL A 97 -10.87 -12.10 -8.64
C VAL A 97 -12.31 -11.72 -9.02
N LYS A 98 -13.23 -12.66 -9.08
CA LYS A 98 -14.66 -12.41 -9.35
C LYS A 98 -15.34 -11.58 -8.26
N ALA A 99 -14.87 -11.68 -7.02
CA ALA A 99 -15.42 -10.93 -5.90
C ALA A 99 -14.87 -9.50 -5.79
N LEU A 100 -13.76 -9.20 -6.47
CA LEU A 100 -13.21 -7.84 -6.50
C LEU A 100 -14.18 -6.88 -7.19
N ALA A 101 -14.32 -5.67 -6.65
CA ALA A 101 -15.15 -4.60 -7.20
C ALA A 101 -14.25 -3.43 -7.68
N PRO A 102 -13.81 -3.42 -8.95
CA PRO A 102 -13.07 -2.29 -9.50
C PRO A 102 -13.97 -1.07 -9.61
N VAL A 103 -13.43 0.09 -9.28
CA VAL A 103 -14.17 1.37 -9.28
C VAL A 103 -13.36 2.46 -9.95
N THR A 104 -14.05 3.49 -10.43
CA THR A 104 -13.46 4.80 -10.70
C THR A 104 -13.73 5.71 -9.52
N TYR A 105 -12.77 6.57 -9.20
CA TYR A 105 -12.90 7.51 -8.09
C TYR A 105 -12.15 8.82 -8.35
N LYS A 106 -12.39 9.80 -7.51
CA LYS A 106 -11.56 10.99 -7.37
C LYS A 106 -10.97 11.03 -5.97
N TRP A 107 -9.73 11.46 -5.86
CA TRP A 107 -9.12 11.68 -4.56
C TRP A 107 -9.75 12.90 -3.86
N ASP A 108 -10.07 12.71 -2.58
CA ASP A 108 -10.38 13.75 -1.62
C ASP A 108 -9.77 13.31 -0.29
N LYS A 109 -8.48 13.63 -0.13
CA LYS A 109 -7.64 13.04 0.90
C LYS A 109 -7.93 13.66 2.27
N ARG A 110 -8.24 12.86 3.28
CA ARG A 110 -8.42 13.31 4.68
C ARG A 110 -7.27 14.20 5.16
N SER A 111 -6.06 13.94 4.70
CA SER A 111 -4.85 14.69 5.04
C SER A 111 -4.82 16.12 4.50
N LYS A 112 -5.76 16.53 3.65
CA LYS A 112 -5.94 17.92 3.19
C LYS A 112 -6.81 18.75 4.13
N TYR A 113 -7.41 18.15 5.15
CA TYR A 113 -8.35 18.78 6.07
C TYR A 113 -7.74 18.93 7.47
N GLY A 114 -8.18 19.99 8.17
CA GLY A 114 -7.70 20.33 9.50
C GLY A 114 -6.30 20.97 9.53
N ASP A 115 -5.90 21.41 10.71
CA ASP A 115 -4.57 21.98 10.94
C ASP A 115 -3.62 20.90 11.47
N LYS A 116 -2.73 20.41 10.61
CA LYS A 116 -1.74 19.38 10.95
C LYS A 116 -0.70 19.83 11.97
N THR A 117 -0.54 21.14 12.18
CA THR A 117 0.41 21.72 13.13
C THR A 117 -0.18 21.83 14.52
N SER A 118 -1.51 21.66 14.65
CA SER A 118 -2.19 21.74 15.94
C SER A 118 -1.87 20.52 16.81
N GLU A 119 -1.66 20.77 18.09
CA GLU A 119 -1.56 19.70 19.09
C GLU A 119 -2.88 18.88 19.11
N GLY A 120 -2.77 17.56 18.96
CA GLY A 120 -3.92 16.67 18.92
C GLY A 120 -4.55 16.48 17.54
N TYR A 121 -3.94 16.95 16.44
CA TYR A 121 -4.40 16.60 15.10
C TYR A 121 -4.55 15.09 14.92
N ASP A 122 -5.74 14.66 14.55
CA ASP A 122 -6.00 13.27 14.22
C ASP A 122 -6.56 13.12 12.80
N LEU A 123 -5.83 12.39 11.95
CA LEU A 123 -6.23 12.09 10.58
C LEU A 123 -7.58 11.34 10.51
N ASN A 124 -7.87 10.49 11.51
CA ASN A 124 -9.12 9.73 11.55
C ASN A 124 -10.33 10.59 11.88
N ALA A 125 -10.13 11.73 12.52
CA ALA A 125 -11.19 12.69 12.80
C ALA A 125 -11.54 13.58 11.59
N GLN A 126 -10.71 13.58 10.54
CA GLN A 126 -10.93 14.40 9.36
C GLN A 126 -11.94 13.75 8.43
N THR A 127 -12.93 14.54 8.00
CA THR A 127 -13.97 14.10 7.06
C THR A 127 -13.90 14.93 5.79
N PRO A 128 -13.58 14.35 4.63
CA PRO A 128 -13.63 15.02 3.35
C PRO A 128 -15.04 15.59 3.05
N ASP A 129 -15.11 16.82 2.60
CA ASP A 129 -16.35 17.53 2.25
C ASP A 129 -16.42 17.95 0.78
N GLY A 130 -15.42 17.55 -0.02
CA GLY A 130 -15.32 17.84 -1.44
C GLY A 130 -14.52 19.12 -1.78
N THR A 131 -14.12 19.91 -0.81
CA THR A 131 -13.39 21.17 -1.07
C THR A 131 -11.97 20.93 -1.60
N HIS A 132 -11.38 19.77 -1.28
CA HIS A 132 -10.05 19.37 -1.75
C HIS A 132 -10.10 18.20 -2.76
N LYS A 133 -11.28 17.93 -3.32
CA LYS A 133 -11.44 16.89 -4.31
C LYS A 133 -10.70 17.19 -5.59
N GLU A 134 -9.90 16.24 -6.07
CA GLU A 134 -9.16 16.34 -7.33
C GLU A 134 -10.11 16.23 -8.55
N ASP A 135 -9.76 16.88 -9.65
CA ASP A 135 -10.64 16.95 -10.83
C ASP A 135 -10.56 15.72 -11.74
N TRP A 136 -9.45 14.98 -11.73
CA TRP A 136 -9.27 13.79 -12.58
C TRP A 136 -9.88 12.54 -11.95
N LEU A 137 -10.28 11.61 -12.82
CA LEU A 137 -10.70 10.26 -12.42
C LEU A 137 -9.49 9.34 -12.35
N ASP A 138 -9.49 8.51 -11.33
CA ASP A 138 -8.57 7.41 -11.15
C ASP A 138 -9.33 6.08 -11.15
N ILE A 139 -8.63 4.96 -11.26
CA ILE A 139 -9.20 3.61 -11.23
C ILE A 139 -8.52 2.77 -10.15
N GLY A 140 -9.25 1.88 -9.53
CA GLY A 140 -8.66 0.98 -8.54
C GLY A 140 -9.70 0.24 -7.73
N PHE A 141 -9.33 -0.10 -6.52
CA PHE A 141 -10.18 -0.81 -5.55
C PHE A 141 -10.20 -0.04 -4.23
N LYS A 142 -11.25 -0.25 -3.45
CA LYS A 142 -11.28 0.19 -2.06
C LYS A 142 -10.51 -0.80 -1.20
N ALA A 143 -9.48 -0.34 -0.52
CA ALA A 143 -8.59 -1.20 0.26
C ALA A 143 -9.33 -2.02 1.34
N GLN A 144 -10.36 -1.44 1.96
CA GLN A 144 -11.19 -2.11 2.96
C GLN A 144 -11.99 -3.28 2.38
N GLU A 145 -12.49 -3.15 1.16
CA GLU A 145 -13.22 -4.23 0.48
C GLU A 145 -12.28 -5.38 0.09
N VAL A 146 -11.07 -5.04 -0.37
CA VAL A 146 -10.03 -6.05 -0.66
C VAL A 146 -9.60 -6.77 0.63
N GLU A 147 -9.35 -6.04 1.73
CA GLU A 147 -9.01 -6.64 3.01
C GLU A 147 -10.11 -7.58 3.51
N ALA A 148 -11.39 -7.22 3.36
CA ALA A 148 -12.50 -8.07 3.73
C ALA A 148 -12.49 -9.40 2.97
N LEU A 149 -12.15 -9.40 1.69
CA LEU A 149 -12.00 -10.61 0.89
C LEU A 149 -10.78 -11.44 1.31
N GLU A 150 -9.65 -10.80 1.64
CA GLU A 150 -8.47 -11.47 2.18
C GLU A 150 -8.80 -12.15 3.53
N ILE A 151 -9.51 -11.46 4.43
CA ILE A 151 -9.96 -12.00 5.72
C ILE A 151 -10.88 -13.21 5.52
N ALA A 152 -11.82 -13.13 4.58
CA ALA A 152 -12.72 -14.24 4.25
C ALA A 152 -11.95 -15.47 3.71
N ALA A 153 -10.81 -15.26 3.06
CA ALA A 153 -9.90 -16.31 2.60
C ALA A 153 -8.89 -16.79 3.68
N GLY A 154 -8.95 -16.25 4.89
CA GLY A 154 -8.07 -16.63 6.00
C GLY A 154 -6.80 -15.80 6.18
N TYR A 155 -6.64 -14.73 5.40
CA TYR A 155 -5.48 -13.84 5.46
C TYR A 155 -5.83 -12.56 6.23
N ASN A 156 -4.98 -12.15 7.16
CA ASN A 156 -5.22 -10.92 7.91
C ASN A 156 -3.93 -10.32 8.51
N LYS A 157 -4.00 -9.03 8.85
CA LYS A 157 -2.88 -8.27 9.43
C LYS A 157 -2.42 -8.83 10.79
N SER A 158 -3.34 -9.27 11.64
CA SER A 158 -2.99 -9.77 12.99
C SER A 158 -2.14 -11.02 12.95
N SER A 159 -2.35 -11.87 11.95
CA SER A 159 -1.53 -13.06 11.67
C SER A 159 -0.32 -12.76 10.77
N LYS A 160 -0.10 -11.48 10.38
CA LYS A 160 0.96 -11.07 9.44
C LYS A 160 0.88 -11.80 8.09
N THR A 161 -0.32 -12.12 7.65
CA THR A 161 -0.58 -12.88 6.42
C THR A 161 -1.36 -12.09 5.37
N ASN A 162 -1.65 -10.80 5.59
CA ASN A 162 -2.25 -9.97 4.56
C ASN A 162 -1.35 -9.91 3.31
N LEU A 163 -1.96 -10.13 2.14
CA LEU A 163 -1.22 -10.32 0.89
C LEU A 163 -1.17 -9.06 0.04
N VAL A 164 -2.32 -8.45 -0.21
CA VAL A 164 -2.46 -7.30 -1.11
C VAL A 164 -2.75 -6.03 -0.32
N SER A 165 -3.63 -6.08 0.66
CA SER A 165 -3.93 -4.95 1.52
C SER A 165 -2.78 -4.65 2.49
N SER A 166 -2.59 -3.39 2.80
CA SER A 166 -1.58 -2.93 3.75
C SER A 166 -2.13 -1.80 4.62
N HIS A 167 -1.59 -1.68 5.82
CA HIS A 167 -1.87 -0.57 6.72
C HIS A 167 -0.59 0.23 6.96
N THR A 168 -0.72 1.53 7.11
CA THR A 168 0.37 2.37 7.59
C THR A 168 0.80 1.97 9.00
N GLY A 169 2.03 2.28 9.38
CA GLY A 169 2.58 1.97 10.70
C GLY A 169 1.77 2.56 11.85
N ASP A 170 1.18 3.75 11.65
CA ASP A 170 0.28 4.41 12.60
C ASP A 170 -1.18 3.88 12.56
N GLY A 171 -1.49 2.98 11.64
CA GLY A 171 -2.81 2.37 11.48
C GLY A 171 -3.90 3.30 10.96
N LYS A 172 -3.56 4.52 10.54
CA LYS A 172 -4.55 5.54 10.14
C LYS A 172 -4.92 5.49 8.66
N GLN A 173 -4.12 4.83 7.83
CA GLN A 173 -4.34 4.73 6.40
C GLN A 173 -4.19 3.27 5.93
N MET A 174 -4.82 2.97 4.82
CA MET A 174 -4.68 1.69 4.12
C MET A 174 -4.18 1.93 2.70
N GLY A 175 -3.44 0.95 2.18
CA GLY A 175 -2.97 0.91 0.81
C GLY A 175 -3.17 -0.47 0.18
N LEU A 176 -2.90 -0.55 -1.11
CA LEU A 176 -2.89 -1.80 -1.87
C LEU A 176 -1.55 -1.97 -2.58
N GLN A 177 -0.99 -3.15 -2.49
CA GLN A 177 0.21 -3.54 -3.21
C GLN A 177 -0.20 -4.12 -4.58
N TYR A 178 -0.48 -3.25 -5.55
CA TYR A 178 -1.05 -3.63 -6.84
C TYR A 178 -0.26 -4.70 -7.59
N SER A 179 1.06 -4.73 -7.46
CA SER A 179 1.91 -5.76 -8.08
C SER A 179 1.59 -7.19 -7.59
N LYS A 180 1.04 -7.32 -6.37
CA LYS A 180 0.65 -8.62 -5.82
C LYS A 180 -0.64 -9.19 -6.43
N PHE A 181 -1.40 -8.40 -7.16
CA PHE A 181 -2.50 -8.93 -7.96
C PHE A 181 -2.01 -9.78 -9.14
N VAL A 182 -0.79 -9.57 -9.64
CA VAL A 182 -0.28 -10.30 -10.81
C VAL A 182 -0.31 -11.82 -10.59
N PRO A 183 0.30 -12.42 -9.55
CA PRO A 183 0.22 -13.87 -9.33
C PRO A 183 -1.22 -14.36 -9.08
N ILE A 184 -2.08 -13.55 -8.45
CA ILE A 184 -3.50 -13.88 -8.25
C ILE A 184 -4.23 -13.94 -9.59
N LEU A 185 -4.01 -12.97 -10.47
CA LEU A 185 -4.60 -12.95 -11.83
C LEU A 185 -4.09 -14.11 -12.67
N VAL A 186 -2.80 -14.46 -12.59
CA VAL A 186 -2.25 -15.65 -13.26
C VAL A 186 -2.97 -16.91 -12.78
N LYS A 187 -3.15 -17.09 -11.48
CA LYS A 187 -3.88 -18.23 -10.91
C LYS A 187 -5.33 -18.25 -11.38
N ALA A 188 -6.02 -17.13 -11.38
CA ALA A 188 -7.41 -17.03 -11.86
C ALA A 188 -7.55 -17.42 -13.35
N ILE A 189 -6.61 -16.97 -14.20
CA ILE A 189 -6.58 -17.33 -15.62
C ILE A 189 -6.35 -18.84 -15.79
N GLN A 190 -5.45 -19.45 -15.03
CA GLN A 190 -5.20 -20.90 -15.08
C GLN A 190 -6.44 -21.70 -14.68
N GLU A 191 -7.15 -21.30 -13.64
CA GLU A 191 -8.41 -21.92 -13.20
C GLU A 191 -9.52 -21.75 -14.25
N GLN A 192 -9.64 -20.56 -14.84
CA GLN A 192 -10.58 -20.28 -15.91
C GLN A 192 -10.29 -21.15 -17.14
N GLN A 193 -9.02 -21.32 -17.52
CA GLN A 193 -8.63 -22.18 -18.63
C GLN A 193 -9.01 -23.64 -18.38
N THR A 194 -8.79 -24.15 -17.17
CA THR A 194 -9.20 -25.50 -16.78
C THR A 194 -10.72 -25.71 -16.91
N LEU A 195 -11.52 -24.72 -16.52
CA LEU A 195 -12.97 -24.76 -16.69
C LEU A 195 -13.38 -24.76 -18.15
N ILE A 196 -12.75 -23.96 -19.01
CA ILE A 196 -13.01 -23.92 -20.45
C ILE A 196 -12.72 -25.29 -21.09
N GLU A 197 -11.58 -25.89 -20.77
CA GLU A 197 -11.20 -27.22 -21.28
C GLU A 197 -12.21 -28.30 -20.86
N SER A 198 -12.64 -28.29 -19.59
CA SER A 198 -13.67 -29.18 -19.08
C SER A 198 -15.01 -29.02 -19.81
N LEU A 199 -15.44 -27.77 -20.02
CA LEU A 199 -16.68 -27.48 -20.76
C LEU A 199 -16.58 -27.91 -22.21
N THR A 200 -15.46 -27.65 -22.87
CA THR A 200 -15.20 -28.06 -24.26
C THR A 200 -15.27 -29.58 -24.40
N ALA A 201 -14.63 -30.35 -23.52
CA ALA A 201 -14.68 -31.79 -23.52
C ALA A 201 -16.12 -32.34 -23.34
N ARG A 202 -16.91 -31.70 -22.45
CA ARG A 202 -18.33 -32.07 -22.25
C ARG A 202 -19.18 -31.81 -23.50
N ILE A 203 -18.98 -30.66 -24.17
CA ILE A 203 -19.67 -30.33 -25.42
C ILE A 203 -19.34 -31.36 -26.49
N THR A 204 -18.04 -31.64 -26.70
CA THR A 204 -17.61 -32.66 -27.67
C THR A 204 -18.27 -34.04 -27.42
N THR A 205 -18.43 -34.42 -26.14
CA THR A 205 -19.10 -35.68 -25.77
C THR A 205 -20.60 -35.65 -26.05
N LEU A 206 -21.24 -34.49 -26.04
CA LEU A 206 -22.68 -34.37 -26.30
C LEU A 206 -23.00 -34.27 -27.80
N GLU A 207 -22.04 -33.82 -28.61
CA GLU A 207 -22.20 -33.65 -30.06
C GLU A 207 -21.79 -34.89 -30.87
N GLY A 208 -21.07 -35.85 -30.29
CA GLY A 208 -20.62 -37.10 -30.91
C GLY A 208 -21.43 -38.28 -30.50
#